data_69026542bc680f2078e051da442c2d1d
#
_entry.id   69026542bc680f2078e051da442c2d1d
#
_cell.length_a   1.000
_cell.length_b   1.000
_cell.length_c   1.000
_cell.angle_alpha   90.00
_cell.angle_beta   90.00
_cell.angle_gamma   90.00
#
_symmetry.space_group_name_H-M   'P 1'
#
loop_
_entity.id
_entity.type
_entity.pdbx_description
1 polymer ?
#
loop_
_entity_poly.entity_id
_entity_poly.type
_entity_poly.pdbx_seq_one_letter_code
_entity_poly.pdbx_strand_id
1 'polypeptide(L)'
;MAKRALSPSARRERQRLVADRARALALLVDGSRADSPAVDGTILVDGSWYNAHYWLRFGLMLRALGLKPESMVLLLGPYSRRESRNCAAAFNIVREHILDIDRRDAAATAEARRLLKDTQTPDDVLNWKLPHDFPPAQLYDSILKEQRKASLDLDDPQLEGRVAKALTALDVAVQTLDMHQPSLLLLSHALNYELSALSWIAAKRGIATVVLFGNFGTQRFWRLTRPEDVFDWCDRLEREDFEALEPSRADALAEAGGEHVTGRVSGKSTDIGAIHAFQNDTISLERTSVTSAMKWDAETPIIGVYVSNLFDYPHCFGFDQYRDFADWLEVSLPVMAANRKANWLLRAHPCDVWYGGQSMVDLLPPELPAHIGICPKEWNGAAVKAACDAVVTCHGTAGLEYAADGKPVLLSGKGWYHDYGFAIWPKTRQEYLDILSTPWWRDANSAEIRRRSLIVSGLSFCMPGWQCGLVFGDDSEQDALWSAMESRLSEYPDTVDQECELLSAWFASGERFFHTFKMMRADSYCMSNVTTDHATLHHVGTESAAISAPIDSSKDLSPPTVNTTAVNT
;
A
#
# COMPACT_ATOMS: atom_id res chain seq x y z
N MET A 1 -30.31 -0.08 -19.68
CA MET A 1 -30.60 -0.01 -18.23
C MET A 1 -31.00 1.40 -17.85
N ALA A 2 -32.20 1.60 -17.32
CA ALA A 2 -32.66 2.90 -16.87
C ALA A 2 -31.83 3.35 -15.67
N LYS A 3 -31.15 4.50 -15.79
CA LYS A 3 -30.43 5.13 -14.67
C LYS A 3 -31.44 5.40 -13.55
N ARG A 4 -31.39 4.62 -12.48
CA ARG A 4 -32.20 4.86 -11.27
C ARG A 4 -31.88 6.28 -10.78
N ALA A 5 -32.87 7.16 -10.80
CA ALA A 5 -32.69 8.53 -10.34
C ALA A 5 -32.37 8.52 -8.85
N LEU A 6 -31.26 9.16 -8.46
CA LEU A 6 -30.91 9.31 -7.05
C LEU A 6 -32.05 10.00 -6.29
N SER A 7 -32.26 9.60 -5.03
CA SER A 7 -33.22 10.26 -4.15
C SER A 7 -32.85 11.76 -3.96
N PRO A 8 -33.78 12.64 -3.62
CA PRO A 8 -33.47 14.05 -3.37
C PRO A 8 -32.43 14.26 -2.26
N SER A 9 -32.39 13.39 -1.24
CA SER A 9 -31.37 13.38 -0.19
C SER A 9 -29.99 13.00 -0.74
N ALA A 10 -29.89 11.92 -1.48
CA ALA A 10 -28.62 11.49 -2.10
C ALA A 10 -28.08 12.52 -3.13
N ARG A 11 -28.97 13.27 -3.81
CA ARG A 11 -28.54 14.38 -4.68
C ARG A 11 -27.95 15.54 -3.89
N ARG A 12 -28.57 15.92 -2.77
CA ARG A 12 -28.07 16.99 -1.90
C ARG A 12 -26.74 16.62 -1.27
N GLU A 13 -26.63 15.42 -0.77
CA GLU A 13 -25.37 14.89 -0.21
C GLU A 13 -24.24 14.92 -1.26
N ARG A 14 -24.49 14.40 -2.45
CA ARG A 14 -23.52 14.46 -3.55
C ARG A 14 -23.14 15.91 -3.93
N GLN A 15 -24.09 16.85 -3.92
CA GLN A 15 -23.78 18.26 -4.19
C GLN A 15 -22.92 18.86 -3.08
N ARG A 16 -23.16 18.51 -1.82
CA ARG A 16 -22.35 18.92 -0.68
C ARG A 16 -20.91 18.42 -0.83
N LEU A 17 -20.72 17.11 -1.07
CA LEU A 17 -19.40 16.50 -1.26
C LEU A 17 -18.60 17.14 -2.41
N VAL A 18 -19.26 17.47 -3.52
CA VAL A 18 -18.60 18.20 -4.62
C VAL A 18 -18.17 19.59 -4.20
N ALA A 19 -18.99 20.30 -3.41
CA ALA A 19 -18.67 21.63 -2.91
C ALA A 19 -17.54 21.58 -1.87
N ASP A 20 -17.57 20.63 -0.91
CA ASP A 20 -16.54 20.45 0.11
C ASP A 20 -15.19 20.16 -0.55
N ARG A 21 -15.16 19.25 -1.53
CA ARG A 21 -13.95 18.98 -2.31
C ARG A 21 -13.41 20.21 -3.03
N ALA A 22 -14.28 20.96 -3.72
CA ALA A 22 -13.85 22.15 -4.44
C ALA A 22 -13.26 23.20 -3.50
N ARG A 23 -13.84 23.39 -2.30
CA ARG A 23 -13.31 24.30 -1.28
C ARG A 23 -11.95 23.85 -0.73
N ALA A 24 -11.81 22.58 -0.36
CA ALA A 24 -10.55 22.02 0.12
C ALA A 24 -9.43 22.18 -0.92
N LEU A 25 -9.72 21.88 -2.19
CA LEU A 25 -8.73 22.02 -3.26
C LEU A 25 -8.40 23.50 -3.54
N ALA A 26 -9.36 24.42 -3.46
CA ALA A 26 -9.12 25.85 -3.63
C ALA A 26 -8.15 26.40 -2.57
N LEU A 27 -8.28 25.98 -1.31
CA LEU A 27 -7.37 26.37 -0.23
C LEU A 27 -5.91 25.93 -0.49
N LEU A 28 -5.69 24.84 -1.21
CA LEU A 28 -4.35 24.41 -1.63
C LEU A 28 -3.79 25.27 -2.77
N VAL A 29 -4.65 25.83 -3.63
CA VAL A 29 -4.23 26.65 -4.79
C VAL A 29 -3.95 28.11 -4.40
N ASP A 30 -4.76 28.69 -3.50
CA ASP A 30 -4.73 30.13 -3.18
C ASP A 30 -3.43 30.63 -2.51
N GLY A 31 -2.53 29.75 -2.16
CA GLY A 31 -1.26 30.08 -1.52
C GLY A 31 -0.02 29.84 -2.38
N SER A 32 -0.13 29.79 -3.72
CA SER A 32 1.03 29.56 -4.58
C SER A 32 2.14 30.57 -4.32
N ARG A 33 3.36 30.08 -3.99
CA ARG A 33 4.52 30.92 -3.69
C ARG A 33 5.16 31.44 -4.96
N ALA A 34 5.32 32.76 -5.04
CA ALA A 34 6.01 33.40 -6.16
C ALA A 34 7.51 33.03 -6.27
N ASP A 35 8.11 32.53 -5.18
CA ASP A 35 9.54 32.27 -5.05
C ASP A 35 9.93 30.77 -5.14
N SER A 36 8.99 29.89 -5.46
CA SER A 36 9.31 28.45 -5.62
C SER A 36 10.14 28.22 -6.89
N PRO A 37 11.10 27.29 -6.86
CA PRO A 37 11.83 26.92 -8.07
C PRO A 37 10.83 26.35 -9.08
N ALA A 38 10.53 27.11 -10.12
CA ALA A 38 9.60 26.69 -11.15
C ALA A 38 10.15 25.43 -11.83
N VAL A 39 9.37 24.36 -11.85
CA VAL A 39 9.63 23.20 -12.70
C VAL A 39 9.20 23.60 -14.10
N ASP A 40 10.21 23.81 -14.98
CA ASP A 40 9.95 24.15 -16.37
C ASP A 40 9.58 22.91 -17.19
N GLY A 41 8.73 23.10 -18.20
CA GLY A 41 8.33 22.04 -19.13
C GLY A 41 6.98 21.42 -18.81
N THR A 42 6.67 20.33 -19.49
CA THR A 42 5.40 19.62 -19.34
C THR A 42 5.42 18.72 -18.11
N ILE A 43 4.34 18.72 -17.34
CA ILE A 43 4.15 17.90 -16.16
C ILE A 43 3.01 16.92 -16.42
N LEU A 44 3.26 15.62 -16.29
CA LEU A 44 2.21 14.61 -16.38
C LEU A 44 1.66 14.31 -14.99
N VAL A 45 0.34 14.36 -14.86
CA VAL A 45 -0.39 14.18 -13.60
C VAL A 45 -1.29 12.96 -13.71
N ASP A 46 -1.14 12.02 -12.80
CA ASP A 46 -1.95 10.80 -12.80
C ASP A 46 -3.41 11.09 -12.45
N GLY A 47 -4.30 10.64 -13.29
CA GLY A 47 -5.74 10.64 -13.10
C GLY A 47 -6.35 9.30 -13.55
N SER A 48 -5.54 8.24 -13.59
CA SER A 48 -5.97 6.91 -14.04
C SER A 48 -7.04 6.32 -13.15
N TRP A 49 -7.03 6.64 -11.85
CA TRP A 49 -8.08 6.32 -10.92
C TRP A 49 -8.26 7.40 -9.85
N TYR A 50 -9.42 7.43 -9.22
CA TYR A 50 -9.73 8.43 -8.21
C TYR A 50 -9.29 7.98 -6.81
N ASN A 51 -8.52 8.83 -6.13
CA ASN A 51 -8.21 8.71 -4.72
C ASN A 51 -8.07 10.11 -4.10
N ALA A 52 -8.80 10.38 -3.00
CA ALA A 52 -8.81 11.69 -2.37
C ALA A 52 -7.45 12.07 -1.76
N HIS A 53 -6.76 11.10 -1.13
CA HIS A 53 -5.44 11.33 -0.56
C HIS A 53 -4.40 11.71 -1.63
N TYR A 54 -4.48 11.09 -2.82
CA TYR A 54 -3.62 11.46 -3.93
C TYR A 54 -3.83 12.91 -4.35
N TRP A 55 -5.10 13.33 -4.52
CA TRP A 55 -5.40 14.70 -4.94
C TRP A 55 -5.00 15.76 -3.92
N LEU A 56 -5.11 15.46 -2.62
CA LEU A 56 -4.57 16.32 -1.57
C LEU A 56 -3.05 16.47 -1.71
N ARG A 57 -2.34 15.36 -1.80
CA ARG A 57 -0.88 15.34 -1.93
C ARG A 57 -0.42 16.03 -3.21
N PHE A 58 -1.16 15.82 -4.29
CA PHE A 58 -0.95 16.55 -5.54
C PHE A 58 -1.08 18.06 -5.34
N GLY A 59 -2.10 18.52 -4.64
CA GLY A 59 -2.30 19.93 -4.35
C GLY A 59 -1.17 20.53 -3.52
N LEU A 60 -0.66 19.80 -2.51
CA LEU A 60 0.51 20.22 -1.74
C LEU A 60 1.76 20.32 -2.62
N MET A 61 1.98 19.35 -3.50
CA MET A 61 3.10 19.35 -4.44
C MET A 61 3.00 20.51 -5.44
N LEU A 62 1.79 20.76 -5.97
CA LEU A 62 1.52 21.89 -6.85
C LEU A 62 1.89 23.22 -6.18
N ARG A 63 1.43 23.44 -4.93
CA ARG A 63 1.73 24.64 -4.17
C ARG A 63 3.21 24.75 -3.82
N ALA A 64 3.82 23.68 -3.32
CA ALA A 64 5.21 23.65 -2.90
C ALA A 64 6.20 23.93 -4.02
N LEU A 65 5.93 23.46 -5.23
CA LEU A 65 6.80 23.63 -6.40
C LEU A 65 6.37 24.75 -7.34
N GLY A 66 5.30 25.50 -7.02
CA GLY A 66 4.80 26.55 -7.90
C GLY A 66 4.41 26.05 -9.29
N LEU A 67 3.84 24.84 -9.38
CA LEU A 67 3.52 24.23 -10.67
C LEU A 67 2.39 24.98 -11.37
N LYS A 68 2.56 25.27 -12.66
CA LYS A 68 1.60 26.04 -13.45
C LYS A 68 0.58 25.11 -14.14
N PRO A 69 -0.73 25.35 -13.97
CA PRO A 69 -1.77 24.51 -14.56
C PRO A 69 -1.65 24.33 -16.08
N GLU A 70 -1.22 25.38 -16.80
CA GLU A 70 -1.03 25.36 -18.26
C GLU A 70 0.10 24.41 -18.71
N SER A 71 1.04 24.07 -17.84
CA SER A 71 2.09 23.11 -18.15
C SER A 71 1.68 21.66 -17.88
N MET A 72 0.52 21.45 -17.26
CA MET A 72 0.09 20.12 -16.82
C MET A 72 -0.76 19.39 -17.87
N VAL A 73 -0.62 18.08 -17.90
CA VAL A 73 -1.46 17.16 -18.68
C VAL A 73 -1.97 16.06 -17.76
N LEU A 74 -3.29 15.97 -17.61
CA LEU A 74 -3.95 14.92 -16.86
C LEU A 74 -3.90 13.60 -17.65
N LEU A 75 -3.31 12.57 -17.09
CA LEU A 75 -3.34 11.21 -17.63
C LEU A 75 -4.60 10.50 -17.16
N LEU A 76 -5.39 9.98 -18.10
CA LEU A 76 -6.64 9.28 -17.81
C LEU A 76 -6.52 7.81 -18.20
N GLY A 77 -6.63 6.93 -17.23
CA GLY A 77 -6.76 5.49 -17.42
C GLY A 77 -8.20 5.06 -17.76
N PRO A 78 -8.48 3.75 -17.69
CA PRO A 78 -9.83 3.23 -17.98
C PRO A 78 -10.84 3.56 -16.87
N TYR A 79 -10.40 3.86 -15.65
CA TYR A 79 -11.25 3.98 -14.46
C TYR A 79 -11.42 5.44 -14.02
N SER A 80 -12.49 5.72 -13.26
CA SER A 80 -12.74 6.98 -12.50
C SER A 80 -12.51 8.30 -13.27
N ARG A 81 -12.57 8.31 -14.59
CA ARG A 81 -12.26 9.49 -15.45
C ARG A 81 -13.03 10.74 -15.06
N ARG A 82 -14.28 10.59 -14.65
CA ARG A 82 -15.13 11.72 -14.28
C ARG A 82 -14.68 12.39 -12.99
N GLU A 83 -14.39 11.60 -11.98
CA GLU A 83 -13.95 12.06 -10.67
C GLU A 83 -12.57 12.73 -10.77
N SER A 84 -11.64 12.12 -11.50
CA SER A 84 -10.31 12.69 -11.75
C SER A 84 -10.38 14.01 -12.53
N ARG A 85 -11.23 14.11 -13.55
CA ARG A 85 -11.48 15.37 -14.27
C ARG A 85 -12.04 16.46 -13.34
N ASN A 86 -12.94 16.10 -12.43
CA ASN A 86 -13.50 17.06 -11.49
C ASN A 86 -12.44 17.61 -10.51
N CYS A 87 -11.52 16.76 -10.06
CA CYS A 87 -10.39 17.19 -9.23
C CYS A 87 -9.41 18.06 -10.05
N ALA A 88 -9.01 17.61 -11.23
CA ALA A 88 -8.11 18.36 -12.11
C ALA A 88 -8.67 19.73 -12.49
N ALA A 89 -9.98 19.85 -12.74
CA ALA A 89 -10.64 21.12 -13.03
C ALA A 89 -10.57 22.10 -11.85
N ALA A 90 -10.60 21.61 -10.60
CA ALA A 90 -10.42 22.46 -9.42
C ALA A 90 -9.00 23.09 -9.34
N PHE A 91 -8.02 22.44 -9.96
CA PHE A 91 -6.65 22.95 -10.14
C PHE A 91 -6.43 23.66 -11.49
N ASN A 92 -7.48 23.95 -12.24
CA ASN A 92 -7.42 24.53 -13.59
C ASN A 92 -6.62 23.72 -14.61
N ILE A 93 -6.49 22.41 -14.43
CA ILE A 93 -5.86 21.52 -15.41
C ILE A 93 -6.89 21.19 -16.48
N VAL A 94 -6.66 21.65 -17.70
CA VAL A 94 -7.60 21.52 -18.84
C VAL A 94 -7.08 20.59 -19.94
N ARG A 95 -5.78 20.31 -19.98
CA ARG A 95 -5.18 19.39 -20.95
C ARG A 95 -5.28 17.97 -20.42
N GLU A 96 -5.70 17.04 -21.27
CA GLU A 96 -5.80 15.62 -20.90
C GLU A 96 -5.20 14.72 -21.99
N HIS A 97 -4.74 13.55 -21.56
CA HIS A 97 -4.26 12.48 -22.40
C HIS A 97 -4.83 11.15 -21.91
N ILE A 98 -5.35 10.34 -22.81
CA ILE A 98 -5.93 9.03 -22.49
C ILE A 98 -4.86 7.96 -22.67
N LEU A 99 -4.57 7.22 -21.61
CA LEU A 99 -3.74 6.01 -21.68
C LEU A 99 -4.61 4.86 -22.20
N ASP A 100 -4.66 4.70 -23.52
CA ASP A 100 -5.50 3.70 -24.18
C ASP A 100 -4.80 2.33 -24.24
N ILE A 101 -4.68 1.69 -23.09
CA ILE A 101 -4.04 0.36 -22.95
C ILE A 101 -4.97 -0.78 -23.36
N ASP A 102 -6.26 -0.53 -23.48
CA ASP A 102 -7.27 -1.51 -23.93
C ASP A 102 -7.47 -1.50 -25.47
N ARG A 103 -6.73 -0.66 -26.19
CA ARG A 103 -6.77 -0.64 -27.67
C ARG A 103 -6.32 -1.98 -28.24
N ARG A 104 -6.89 -2.36 -29.38
CA ARG A 104 -6.42 -3.53 -30.11
C ARG A 104 -5.05 -3.24 -30.74
N ASP A 105 -4.05 -4.01 -30.32
CA ASP A 105 -2.70 -3.92 -30.84
C ASP A 105 -2.28 -5.28 -31.43
N ALA A 106 -2.16 -5.33 -32.75
CA ALA A 106 -1.82 -6.57 -33.45
C ALA A 106 -0.39 -7.02 -33.18
N ALA A 107 0.54 -6.07 -33.01
CA ALA A 107 1.95 -6.38 -32.73
C ALA A 107 2.08 -6.92 -31.30
N ALA A 108 1.44 -6.27 -30.31
CA ALA A 108 1.38 -6.75 -28.93
C ALA A 108 0.72 -8.13 -28.83
N THR A 109 -0.34 -8.37 -29.58
CA THR A 109 -1.00 -9.70 -29.63
C THR A 109 -0.08 -10.77 -30.23
N ALA A 110 0.62 -10.47 -31.33
CA ALA A 110 1.56 -11.41 -31.93
C ALA A 110 2.73 -11.73 -31.00
N GLU A 111 3.26 -10.74 -30.30
CA GLU A 111 4.34 -10.91 -29.32
C GLU A 111 3.85 -11.70 -28.09
N ALA A 112 2.64 -11.44 -27.59
CA ALA A 112 2.03 -12.22 -26.53
C ALA A 112 1.97 -13.71 -26.87
N ARG A 113 1.50 -14.04 -28.10
CA ARG A 113 1.49 -15.43 -28.58
C ARG A 113 2.88 -16.05 -28.66
N ARG A 114 3.86 -15.27 -29.11
CA ARG A 114 5.24 -15.73 -29.19
C ARG A 114 5.80 -16.06 -27.79
N LEU A 115 5.57 -15.20 -26.81
CA LEU A 115 6.01 -15.42 -25.43
C LEU A 115 5.33 -16.64 -24.81
N LEU A 116 4.02 -16.77 -24.97
CA LEU A 116 3.22 -17.86 -24.38
C LEU A 116 3.49 -19.21 -25.03
N LYS A 117 3.94 -19.25 -26.29
CA LYS A 117 4.18 -20.51 -27.02
C LYS A 117 5.14 -21.45 -26.32
N ASP A 118 6.19 -20.90 -25.71
CA ASP A 118 7.26 -21.67 -25.07
C ASP A 118 7.14 -21.67 -23.54
N THR A 119 6.05 -21.10 -22.99
CA THR A 119 5.78 -20.99 -21.57
C THR A 119 5.03 -22.24 -21.09
N GLN A 120 5.62 -22.98 -20.16
CA GLN A 120 5.04 -24.20 -19.60
C GLN A 120 4.70 -24.07 -18.12
N THR A 121 5.39 -23.17 -17.43
CA THR A 121 5.24 -22.93 -16.00
C THR A 121 5.14 -21.43 -15.70
N PRO A 122 4.51 -21.02 -14.59
CA PRO A 122 4.51 -19.62 -14.18
C PRO A 122 5.92 -19.03 -14.00
N ASP A 123 6.92 -19.87 -13.63
CA ASP A 123 8.32 -19.44 -13.50
C ASP A 123 8.93 -19.01 -14.85
N ASP A 124 8.48 -19.58 -15.96
CA ASP A 124 8.97 -19.21 -17.28
C ASP A 124 8.63 -17.75 -17.60
N VAL A 125 7.48 -17.26 -17.11
CA VAL A 125 7.05 -15.87 -17.29
C VAL A 125 8.04 -14.89 -16.65
N LEU A 126 8.59 -15.21 -15.48
CA LEU A 126 9.58 -14.39 -14.78
C LEU A 126 10.93 -14.32 -15.54
N ASN A 127 11.16 -15.21 -16.49
CA ASN A 127 12.35 -15.24 -17.33
C ASN A 127 12.17 -14.59 -18.71
N TRP A 128 11.00 -14.06 -19.03
CA TRP A 128 10.75 -13.41 -20.31
C TRP A 128 11.66 -12.19 -20.51
N LYS A 129 12.06 -11.99 -21.75
CA LYS A 129 12.73 -10.76 -22.18
C LYS A 129 11.70 -9.85 -22.82
N LEU A 130 11.30 -8.83 -22.09
CA LEU A 130 10.28 -7.89 -22.52
C LEU A 130 10.90 -6.65 -23.20
N PRO A 131 10.14 -5.93 -24.05
CA PRO A 131 10.59 -4.67 -24.62
C PRO A 131 11.05 -3.68 -23.54
N HIS A 132 12.04 -2.85 -23.87
CA HIS A 132 12.61 -1.84 -22.96
C HIS A 132 13.20 -2.39 -21.65
N ASP A 133 13.59 -3.67 -21.63
CA ASP A 133 14.03 -4.41 -20.45
C ASP A 133 13.03 -4.28 -19.27
N PHE A 134 11.74 -4.20 -19.62
CA PHE A 134 10.69 -4.14 -18.61
C PHE A 134 10.71 -5.42 -17.76
N PRO A 135 10.66 -5.30 -16.42
CA PRO A 135 10.78 -6.47 -15.56
C PRO A 135 9.54 -7.38 -15.69
N PRO A 136 9.76 -8.66 -16.04
CA PRO A 136 8.66 -9.63 -16.14
C PRO A 136 7.85 -9.78 -14.86
N ALA A 137 8.49 -9.56 -13.70
CA ALA A 137 7.85 -9.61 -12.40
C ALA A 137 6.69 -8.61 -12.26
N GLN A 138 6.82 -7.38 -12.80
CA GLN A 138 5.72 -6.41 -12.79
C GLN A 138 4.56 -6.79 -13.71
N LEU A 139 4.88 -7.42 -14.84
CA LEU A 139 3.85 -7.98 -15.73
C LEU A 139 3.15 -9.15 -15.04
N TYR A 140 3.91 -10.06 -14.43
CA TYR A 140 3.40 -11.19 -13.66
C TYR A 140 2.41 -10.72 -12.59
N ASP A 141 2.81 -9.78 -11.75
CA ASP A 141 1.99 -9.23 -10.67
C ASP A 141 0.68 -8.60 -11.18
N SER A 142 0.76 -7.86 -12.29
CA SER A 142 -0.42 -7.21 -12.88
C SER A 142 -1.43 -8.24 -13.41
N ILE A 143 -0.96 -9.31 -14.05
CA ILE A 143 -1.81 -10.40 -14.53
C ILE A 143 -2.38 -11.20 -13.35
N LEU A 144 -1.54 -11.54 -12.37
CA LEU A 144 -1.94 -12.25 -11.16
C LEU A 144 -3.07 -11.52 -10.44
N LYS A 145 -2.96 -10.19 -10.30
CA LYS A 145 -3.99 -9.33 -9.70
C LYS A 145 -5.32 -9.39 -10.47
N GLU A 146 -5.29 -9.38 -11.80
CA GLU A 146 -6.50 -9.50 -12.61
C GLU A 146 -7.11 -10.91 -12.55
N GLN A 147 -6.30 -11.95 -12.52
CA GLN A 147 -6.76 -13.33 -12.40
C GLN A 147 -7.33 -13.64 -11.01
N ARG A 148 -6.86 -12.94 -9.97
CA ARG A 148 -7.20 -13.22 -8.57
C ARG A 148 -6.91 -14.67 -8.17
N LYS A 149 -5.80 -15.19 -8.66
CA LYS A 149 -5.31 -16.54 -8.39
C LYS A 149 -4.12 -16.49 -7.44
N ALA A 150 -3.84 -17.59 -6.80
CA ALA A 150 -2.71 -17.71 -5.90
C ALA A 150 -1.36 -17.76 -6.64
N SER A 151 -1.37 -18.28 -7.86
CA SER A 151 -0.28 -18.27 -8.82
C SER A 151 -0.85 -18.01 -10.20
N LEU A 152 0.00 -17.62 -11.15
CA LEU A 152 -0.43 -17.31 -12.50
C LEU A 152 -1.05 -18.55 -13.17
N ASP A 153 -2.30 -18.43 -13.60
CA ASP A 153 -3.05 -19.47 -14.29
C ASP A 153 -2.75 -19.43 -15.81
N LEU A 154 -1.96 -20.38 -16.28
CA LEU A 154 -1.60 -20.49 -17.69
C LEU A 154 -2.74 -20.99 -18.57
N ASP A 155 -3.75 -21.64 -17.99
CA ASP A 155 -4.93 -22.15 -18.69
C ASP A 155 -6.05 -21.10 -18.80
N ASP A 156 -5.84 -19.87 -18.27
CA ASP A 156 -6.80 -18.78 -18.38
C ASP A 156 -7.00 -18.41 -19.86
N PRO A 157 -8.22 -18.56 -20.42
CA PRO A 157 -8.50 -18.24 -21.83
C PRO A 157 -8.27 -16.76 -22.18
N GLN A 158 -8.16 -15.89 -21.17
CA GLN A 158 -7.88 -14.46 -21.34
C GLN A 158 -6.39 -14.13 -21.21
N LEU A 159 -5.52 -15.10 -20.92
CA LEU A 159 -4.11 -14.85 -20.64
C LEU A 159 -3.39 -14.14 -21.81
N GLU A 160 -3.61 -14.58 -23.06
CA GLU A 160 -3.05 -13.91 -24.25
C GLU A 160 -3.45 -12.42 -24.29
N GLY A 161 -4.73 -12.13 -24.03
CA GLY A 161 -5.23 -10.76 -23.99
C GLY A 161 -4.61 -9.91 -22.88
N ARG A 162 -4.38 -10.49 -21.69
CA ARG A 162 -3.74 -9.81 -20.56
C ARG A 162 -2.28 -9.50 -20.85
N VAL A 163 -1.55 -10.45 -21.43
CA VAL A 163 -0.15 -10.23 -21.84
C VAL A 163 -0.10 -9.17 -22.95
N ALA A 164 -0.97 -9.25 -23.96
CA ALA A 164 -1.04 -8.23 -25.00
C ALA A 164 -1.36 -6.84 -24.45
N LYS A 165 -2.26 -6.73 -23.45
CA LYS A 165 -2.56 -5.47 -22.76
C LYS A 165 -1.33 -4.90 -22.06
N ALA A 166 -0.54 -5.73 -21.37
CA ALA A 166 0.69 -5.28 -20.71
C ALA A 166 1.72 -4.76 -21.73
N LEU A 167 1.90 -5.45 -22.86
CA LEU A 167 2.78 -5.01 -23.95
C LEU A 167 2.26 -3.70 -24.59
N THR A 168 0.95 -3.58 -24.79
CA THR A 168 0.32 -2.34 -25.26
C THR A 168 0.57 -1.18 -24.27
N ALA A 169 0.55 -1.45 -22.95
CA ALA A 169 0.83 -0.42 -21.95
C ALA A 169 2.27 0.11 -22.06
N LEU A 170 3.26 -0.74 -22.41
CA LEU A 170 4.63 -0.29 -22.67
C LEU A 170 4.70 0.65 -23.88
N ASP A 171 4.04 0.30 -24.99
CA ASP A 171 3.98 1.15 -26.18
C ASP A 171 3.27 2.47 -25.90
N VAL A 172 2.15 2.43 -25.15
CA VAL A 172 1.42 3.64 -24.74
C VAL A 172 2.30 4.53 -23.86
N ALA A 173 3.07 3.96 -22.93
CA ALA A 173 4.00 4.71 -22.08
C ALA A 173 5.07 5.41 -22.94
N VAL A 174 5.70 4.70 -23.86
CA VAL A 174 6.70 5.28 -24.79
C VAL A 174 6.08 6.43 -25.59
N GLN A 175 4.93 6.20 -26.25
CA GLN A 175 4.24 7.20 -27.07
C GLN A 175 3.83 8.43 -26.26
N THR A 176 3.36 8.24 -25.02
CA THR A 176 2.99 9.32 -24.12
C THR A 176 4.18 10.19 -23.76
N LEU A 177 5.31 9.56 -23.39
CA LEU A 177 6.54 10.28 -23.04
C LEU A 177 7.17 10.99 -24.26
N ASP A 178 7.12 10.37 -25.43
CA ASP A 178 7.60 10.99 -26.69
C ASP A 178 6.75 12.19 -27.10
N MET A 179 5.44 12.08 -26.96
CA MET A 179 4.49 13.14 -27.33
C MET A 179 4.61 14.37 -26.42
N HIS A 180 4.73 14.15 -25.12
CA HIS A 180 4.67 15.24 -24.14
C HIS A 180 6.03 15.72 -23.68
N GLN A 181 7.09 14.93 -23.83
CA GLN A 181 8.45 15.21 -23.36
C GLN A 181 8.47 15.84 -21.95
N PRO A 182 7.88 15.15 -20.96
CA PRO A 182 7.68 15.74 -19.65
C PRO A 182 9.00 15.93 -18.91
N SER A 183 9.06 16.99 -18.09
CA SER A 183 10.12 17.21 -17.11
C SER A 183 9.82 16.56 -15.75
N LEU A 184 8.53 16.31 -15.46
CA LEU A 184 8.09 15.73 -14.20
C LEU A 184 6.85 14.84 -14.42
N LEU A 185 6.85 13.67 -13.75
CA LEU A 185 5.68 12.83 -13.57
C LEU A 185 5.25 12.83 -12.10
N LEU A 186 3.95 13.03 -11.86
CA LEU A 186 3.32 12.90 -10.54
C LEU A 186 2.32 11.75 -10.59
N LEU A 187 2.69 10.61 -10.01
CA LEU A 187 1.93 9.36 -10.09
C LEU A 187 1.34 9.00 -8.71
N SER A 188 0.19 8.35 -8.70
CA SER A 188 -0.41 7.80 -7.48
C SER A 188 0.37 6.59 -6.98
N HIS A 189 0.77 5.72 -7.89
CA HIS A 189 1.63 4.55 -7.63
C HIS A 189 2.46 4.19 -8.87
N ALA A 190 3.32 3.16 -8.71
CA ALA A 190 4.08 2.56 -9.80
C ALA A 190 3.60 1.11 -10.08
N LEU A 191 2.30 0.85 -9.89
CA LEU A 191 1.66 -0.46 -10.04
C LEU A 191 0.70 -0.44 -11.23
N ASN A 192 0.07 -1.57 -11.52
CA ASN A 192 -0.80 -1.82 -12.67
C ASN A 192 -0.04 -1.77 -14.01
N TYR A 193 -0.74 -2.08 -15.10
CA TYR A 193 -0.13 -2.09 -16.42
C TYR A 193 0.39 -0.72 -16.85
N GLU A 194 -0.47 0.30 -16.77
CA GLU A 194 -0.18 1.65 -17.28
C GLU A 194 0.85 2.40 -16.45
N LEU A 195 0.72 2.38 -15.10
CA LEU A 195 1.59 3.17 -14.24
C LEU A 195 2.94 2.50 -14.02
N SER A 196 3.01 1.17 -13.99
CA SER A 196 4.28 0.46 -13.93
C SER A 196 5.10 0.65 -15.21
N ALA A 197 4.46 0.56 -16.40
CA ALA A 197 5.10 0.82 -17.67
C ALA A 197 5.60 2.27 -17.76
N LEU A 198 4.75 3.23 -17.38
CA LEU A 198 5.07 4.65 -17.44
C LEU A 198 6.23 5.01 -16.50
N SER A 199 6.19 4.53 -15.25
CA SER A 199 7.24 4.79 -14.24
C SER A 199 8.58 4.17 -14.64
N TRP A 200 8.57 2.94 -15.16
CA TRP A 200 9.77 2.24 -15.62
C TRP A 200 10.45 2.98 -16.77
N ILE A 201 9.67 3.28 -17.83
CA ILE A 201 10.23 3.97 -19.01
C ILE A 201 10.70 5.39 -18.67
N ALA A 202 9.95 6.11 -17.83
CA ALA A 202 10.34 7.45 -17.38
C ALA A 202 11.65 7.43 -16.59
N ALA A 203 11.79 6.51 -15.64
CA ALA A 203 13.02 6.35 -14.85
C ALA A 203 14.22 5.98 -15.74
N LYS A 204 14.04 5.07 -16.71
CA LYS A 204 15.10 4.75 -17.70
C LYS A 204 15.53 5.96 -18.54
N ARG A 205 14.65 6.90 -18.77
CA ARG A 205 14.94 8.15 -19.52
C ARG A 205 15.46 9.28 -18.63
N GLY A 206 15.60 9.04 -17.33
CA GLY A 206 16.02 10.07 -16.38
C GLY A 206 14.98 11.17 -16.16
N ILE A 207 13.71 10.91 -16.47
CA ILE A 207 12.60 11.84 -16.25
C ILE A 207 12.25 11.81 -14.76
N ALA A 208 12.23 12.97 -14.12
CA ALA A 208 11.88 13.09 -12.71
C ALA A 208 10.46 12.49 -12.47
N THR A 209 10.37 11.51 -11.61
CA THR A 209 9.10 10.83 -11.29
C THR A 209 8.91 10.80 -9.78
N VAL A 210 7.80 11.35 -9.31
CA VAL A 210 7.41 11.35 -7.90
C VAL A 210 6.12 10.55 -7.76
N VAL A 211 6.14 9.59 -6.85
CA VAL A 211 4.97 8.80 -6.47
C VAL A 211 4.38 9.37 -5.19
N LEU A 212 3.08 9.68 -5.23
CA LEU A 212 2.33 10.34 -4.16
C LEU A 212 1.47 9.28 -3.44
N PHE A 213 2.10 8.36 -2.76
CA PHE A 213 1.42 7.21 -2.18
C PHE A 213 0.44 7.57 -1.07
N GLY A 214 -0.78 7.01 -1.13
CA GLY A 214 -1.93 7.41 -0.34
C GLY A 214 -2.17 6.67 0.97
N ASN A 215 -1.63 5.48 1.16
CA ASN A 215 -1.96 4.64 2.32
C ASN A 215 -1.16 5.05 3.57
N PHE A 216 -1.61 4.61 4.75
CA PHE A 216 -0.98 4.77 6.06
C PHE A 216 -1.14 6.10 6.78
N GLY A 217 -2.02 6.99 6.36
CA GLY A 217 -2.32 8.22 7.10
C GLY A 217 -1.18 9.23 7.17
N THR A 218 -0.03 8.97 6.53
CA THR A 218 1.10 9.88 6.44
C THR A 218 1.28 10.40 5.03
N GLN A 219 1.88 11.58 4.90
CA GLN A 219 2.20 12.14 3.59
C GLN A 219 3.46 11.48 3.06
N ARG A 220 3.30 10.50 2.22
CA ARG A 220 4.41 9.78 1.60
C ARG A 220 4.56 10.19 0.17
N PHE A 221 5.70 10.81 -0.11
CA PHE A 221 6.14 11.10 -1.47
C PHE A 221 7.50 10.43 -1.61
N TRP A 222 7.70 9.70 -2.69
CA TRP A 222 9.03 9.23 -2.99
C TRP A 222 9.37 9.45 -4.45
N ARG A 223 10.67 9.66 -4.67
CA ARG A 223 11.23 9.86 -6.00
C ARG A 223 11.75 8.52 -6.53
N LEU A 224 11.40 8.22 -7.77
CA LEU A 224 12.06 7.16 -8.52
C LEU A 224 13.32 7.75 -9.15
N THR A 225 14.48 7.32 -8.71
CA THR A 225 15.78 7.79 -9.20
C THR A 225 16.40 6.81 -10.20
N ARG A 226 16.05 5.54 -10.07
CA ARG A 226 16.44 4.44 -10.95
C ARG A 226 15.21 3.60 -11.29
N PRO A 227 15.24 2.85 -12.42
CA PRO A 227 14.13 1.97 -12.76
C PRO A 227 13.78 0.96 -11.65
N GLU A 228 14.78 0.41 -10.98
CA GLU A 228 14.62 -0.61 -9.93
C GLU A 228 13.92 -0.08 -8.67
N ASP A 229 13.86 1.24 -8.50
CA ASP A 229 13.17 1.89 -7.38
C ASP A 229 11.66 1.59 -7.35
N VAL A 230 11.09 1.13 -8.48
CA VAL A 230 9.68 0.70 -8.54
C VAL A 230 9.36 -0.52 -7.67
N PHE A 231 10.40 -1.31 -7.31
CA PHE A 231 10.27 -2.47 -6.43
C PHE A 231 10.53 -2.16 -4.97
N ASP A 232 10.98 -0.94 -4.66
CA ASP A 232 11.26 -0.57 -3.29
C ASP A 232 10.01 -0.12 -2.56
N TRP A 233 10.10 -0.22 -1.25
CA TRP A 233 9.06 0.25 -0.36
C TRP A 233 8.99 1.79 -0.33
N CYS A 234 7.80 2.31 -0.11
CA CYS A 234 7.49 3.73 -0.32
C CYS A 234 8.15 4.72 0.64
N ASP A 235 8.77 4.26 1.71
CA ASP A 235 9.49 5.15 2.64
C ASP A 235 10.25 4.34 3.68
N ARG A 236 11.56 4.59 3.78
CA ARG A 236 12.41 3.97 4.78
C ARG A 236 13.65 4.83 5.05
N LEU A 237 14.26 4.63 6.20
CA LEU A 237 15.57 5.14 6.55
C LEU A 237 16.63 4.09 6.17
N GLU A 238 17.78 4.50 5.69
CA GLU A 238 18.90 3.58 5.50
C GLU A 238 19.37 3.06 6.87
N ARG A 239 19.91 1.84 6.89
CA ARG A 239 20.29 1.19 8.15
C ARG A 239 21.30 2.00 8.94
N GLU A 240 22.30 2.56 8.25
CA GLU A 240 23.36 3.37 8.85
C GLU A 240 22.78 4.61 9.54
N ASP A 241 21.80 5.27 8.92
CA ASP A 241 21.12 6.43 9.50
C ASP A 241 20.23 6.03 10.69
N PHE A 242 19.61 4.85 10.61
CA PHE A 242 18.83 4.31 11.74
C PHE A 242 19.71 4.01 12.96
N GLU A 243 20.89 3.40 12.76
CA GLU A 243 21.84 3.10 13.84
C GLU A 243 22.49 4.38 14.40
N ALA A 244 22.53 5.46 13.61
CA ALA A 244 23.08 6.75 14.00
C ALA A 244 22.03 7.71 14.63
N LEU A 245 20.79 7.26 14.83
CA LEU A 245 19.76 8.09 15.44
C LEU A 245 20.20 8.57 16.84
N GLU A 246 20.07 9.88 17.07
CA GLU A 246 20.29 10.46 18.40
C GLU A 246 19.37 9.81 19.44
N PRO A 247 19.88 9.46 20.65
CA PRO A 247 19.12 8.73 21.66
C PRO A 247 17.77 9.36 22.00
N SER A 248 17.71 10.68 22.15
CA SER A 248 16.48 11.41 22.47
C SER A 248 15.44 11.31 21.36
N ARG A 249 15.89 11.33 20.10
CA ARG A 249 15.02 11.12 18.93
C ARG A 249 14.53 9.69 18.86
N ALA A 250 15.42 8.72 19.05
CA ALA A 250 15.05 7.31 19.07
C ALA A 250 14.00 7.02 20.17
N ASP A 251 14.14 7.63 21.34
CA ASP A 251 13.19 7.46 22.44
C ASP A 251 11.83 8.10 22.12
N ALA A 252 11.80 9.32 21.55
CA ALA A 252 10.57 9.96 21.10
C ALA A 252 9.85 9.16 19.99
N LEU A 253 10.61 8.59 19.04
CA LEU A 253 10.07 7.71 18.02
C LEU A 253 9.51 6.41 18.62
N ALA A 254 10.20 5.81 19.60
CA ALA A 254 9.74 4.60 20.25
C ALA A 254 8.45 4.85 21.06
N GLU A 255 8.32 5.99 21.73
CA GLU A 255 7.12 6.39 22.46
C GLU A 255 5.93 6.54 21.49
N ALA A 256 6.07 7.37 20.46
CA ALA A 256 5.03 7.59 19.46
C ALA A 256 4.66 6.29 18.71
N GLY A 257 5.65 5.47 18.38
CA GLY A 257 5.44 4.15 17.78
C GLY A 257 4.69 3.19 18.69
N GLY A 258 4.95 3.23 20.00
CA GLY A 258 4.24 2.45 21.01
C GLY A 258 2.77 2.84 21.13
N GLU A 259 2.48 4.13 21.13
CA GLU A 259 1.11 4.66 21.12
C GLU A 259 0.38 4.25 19.85
N HIS A 260 1.02 4.38 18.67
CA HIS A 260 0.46 3.97 17.40
C HIS A 260 0.10 2.48 17.38
N VAL A 261 1.05 1.59 17.75
CA VAL A 261 0.80 0.13 17.77
C VAL A 261 -0.30 -0.21 18.77
N THR A 262 -0.32 0.41 19.94
CA THR A 262 -1.37 0.22 20.94
C THR A 262 -2.73 0.64 20.41
N GLY A 263 -2.83 1.80 19.78
CA GLY A 263 -4.05 2.27 19.13
C GLY A 263 -4.52 1.32 18.04
N ARG A 264 -3.59 0.85 17.20
CA ARG A 264 -3.85 -0.07 16.11
C ARG A 264 -4.43 -1.40 16.61
N VAL A 265 -3.79 -2.02 17.58
CA VAL A 265 -4.19 -3.33 18.14
C VAL A 265 -5.46 -3.24 19.00
N SER A 266 -5.74 -2.08 19.60
CA SER A 266 -6.96 -1.85 20.37
C SER A 266 -8.19 -1.50 19.53
N GLY A 267 -8.10 -1.56 18.19
CA GLY A 267 -9.19 -1.23 17.27
C GLY A 267 -9.47 0.27 17.11
N LYS A 268 -8.57 1.14 17.54
CA LYS A 268 -8.68 2.60 17.39
C LYS A 268 -7.99 3.12 16.12
N SER A 269 -7.47 2.22 15.30
CA SER A 269 -6.81 2.59 14.04
C SER A 269 -7.81 2.95 12.96
N THR A 270 -7.43 3.87 12.10
CA THR A 270 -8.13 4.21 10.87
C THR A 270 -7.58 3.45 9.66
N ASP A 271 -6.50 2.69 9.83
CA ASP A 271 -5.95 1.80 8.79
C ASP A 271 -6.91 0.63 8.54
N ILE A 272 -7.32 0.48 7.30
CA ILE A 272 -8.33 -0.50 6.89
C ILE A 272 -7.91 -1.95 7.21
N GLY A 273 -6.63 -2.28 7.05
CA GLY A 273 -6.10 -3.60 7.42
C GLY A 273 -6.20 -3.84 8.93
N ALA A 274 -5.90 -2.81 9.75
CA ALA A 274 -6.01 -2.89 11.19
C ALA A 274 -7.48 -2.97 11.66
N ILE A 275 -8.36 -2.21 11.03
CA ILE A 275 -9.81 -2.27 11.29
C ILE A 275 -10.29 -3.71 11.19
N HIS A 276 -10.00 -4.40 10.08
CA HIS A 276 -10.44 -5.78 9.88
C HIS A 276 -9.69 -6.81 10.73
N ALA A 277 -8.43 -6.53 11.10
CA ALA A 277 -7.64 -7.43 11.94
C ALA A 277 -8.05 -7.37 13.42
N PHE A 278 -8.48 -6.21 13.93
CA PHE A 278 -8.59 -5.90 15.35
C PHE A 278 -9.96 -5.38 15.82
N GLN A 279 -10.94 -5.19 14.92
CA GLN A 279 -12.24 -4.63 15.30
C GLN A 279 -13.18 -5.57 16.05
N ASN A 280 -14.19 -4.95 16.66
CA ASN A 280 -14.96 -5.34 17.83
C ASN A 280 -15.92 -6.54 17.70
N ASP A 281 -16.18 -7.04 16.51
CA ASP A 281 -17.11 -8.16 16.29
C ASP A 281 -16.43 -9.54 16.34
N THR A 282 -15.13 -9.54 16.70
CA THR A 282 -14.31 -10.74 16.72
C THR A 282 -14.17 -11.30 18.13
N ILE A 283 -14.11 -12.62 18.24
CA ILE A 283 -14.01 -13.35 19.52
C ILE A 283 -12.63 -13.08 20.14
N SER A 284 -12.61 -12.48 21.34
CA SER A 284 -11.41 -12.38 22.15
C SER A 284 -11.17 -13.71 22.87
N LEU A 285 -9.94 -14.21 22.80
CA LEU A 285 -9.57 -15.52 23.35
C LEU A 285 -8.30 -15.41 24.18
N GLU A 286 -8.21 -16.19 25.24
CA GLU A 286 -6.97 -16.45 25.95
C GLU A 286 -6.16 -17.57 25.25
N ARG A 287 -4.86 -17.65 25.52
CA ARG A 287 -3.98 -18.71 24.98
C ARG A 287 -4.55 -20.12 25.23
N THR A 288 -5.07 -20.38 26.43
CA THR A 288 -5.71 -21.65 26.80
C THR A 288 -6.91 -21.98 25.92
N SER A 289 -7.67 -20.99 25.50
CA SER A 289 -8.80 -21.18 24.56
C SER A 289 -8.31 -21.55 23.18
N VAL A 290 -7.22 -20.92 22.69
CA VAL A 290 -6.60 -21.24 21.40
C VAL A 290 -6.06 -22.69 21.41
N THR A 291 -5.28 -23.06 22.44
CA THR A 291 -4.71 -24.42 22.54
C THR A 291 -5.80 -25.48 22.69
N SER A 292 -6.85 -25.20 23.45
CA SER A 292 -7.99 -26.13 23.58
C SER A 292 -8.75 -26.32 22.27
N ALA A 293 -9.03 -25.22 21.55
CA ALA A 293 -9.74 -25.27 20.26
C ALA A 293 -8.95 -26.05 19.21
N MET A 294 -7.62 -25.88 19.20
CA MET A 294 -6.71 -26.55 18.29
C MET A 294 -6.28 -27.96 18.77
N LYS A 295 -6.65 -28.35 20.00
CA LYS A 295 -6.22 -29.59 20.67
C LYS A 295 -4.71 -29.69 20.81
N TRP A 296 -4.06 -28.57 21.12
CA TRP A 296 -2.63 -28.44 21.31
C TRP A 296 -2.24 -28.51 22.78
N ASP A 297 -1.02 -28.95 23.05
CA ASP A 297 -0.41 -28.82 24.36
C ASP A 297 -0.15 -27.33 24.68
N ALA A 298 -0.54 -26.89 25.87
CA ALA A 298 -0.43 -25.51 26.32
C ALA A 298 1.02 -25.01 26.42
N GLU A 299 1.97 -25.90 26.71
CA GLU A 299 3.39 -25.57 26.89
C GLU A 299 4.16 -25.51 25.57
N THR A 300 3.59 -26.08 24.50
CA THR A 300 4.23 -26.04 23.20
C THR A 300 4.10 -24.64 22.58
N PRO A 301 5.23 -24.00 22.13
CA PRO A 301 5.19 -22.70 21.49
C PRO A 301 4.23 -22.62 20.31
N ILE A 302 3.55 -21.50 20.16
CA ILE A 302 2.66 -21.23 19.01
C ILE A 302 3.31 -20.19 18.11
N ILE A 303 3.54 -20.54 16.86
CA ILE A 303 4.08 -19.62 15.85
C ILE A 303 2.94 -19.19 14.92
N GLY A 304 2.63 -17.90 14.91
CA GLY A 304 1.70 -17.33 13.95
C GLY A 304 2.32 -17.27 12.56
N VAL A 305 1.61 -17.76 11.54
CA VAL A 305 2.05 -17.66 10.14
C VAL A 305 1.06 -16.80 9.38
N TYR A 306 1.46 -15.58 9.08
CA TYR A 306 0.59 -14.57 8.45
C TYR A 306 0.85 -14.53 6.95
N VAL A 307 -0.12 -15.04 6.21
CA VAL A 307 -0.06 -15.09 4.75
C VAL A 307 -0.60 -13.78 4.17
N SER A 308 0.13 -13.19 3.22
CA SER A 308 -0.31 -12.01 2.48
C SER A 308 -1.49 -12.34 1.57
N ASN A 309 -2.22 -11.33 1.09
CA ASN A 309 -3.16 -11.56 -0.01
C ASN A 309 -2.40 -12.09 -1.23
N LEU A 310 -2.79 -13.27 -1.73
CA LEU A 310 -1.98 -14.08 -2.62
C LEU A 310 -1.64 -13.43 -3.98
N PHE A 311 -2.44 -12.46 -4.40
CA PHE A 311 -2.30 -11.80 -5.70
C PHE A 311 -2.09 -10.28 -5.59
N ASP A 312 -1.67 -9.77 -4.43
CA ASP A 312 -1.50 -8.34 -4.22
C ASP A 312 -0.07 -7.89 -4.49
N TYR A 313 0.35 -7.96 -5.75
CA TYR A 313 1.63 -7.47 -6.27
C TYR A 313 2.86 -7.95 -5.48
N PRO A 314 3.08 -9.27 -5.37
CA PRO A 314 4.14 -9.81 -4.50
C PRO A 314 5.52 -9.20 -4.77
N HIS A 315 5.94 -9.07 -6.01
CA HIS A 315 7.27 -8.59 -6.35
C HIS A 315 7.42 -7.07 -6.16
N CYS A 316 6.35 -6.30 -6.38
CA CYS A 316 6.38 -4.84 -6.20
C CYS A 316 6.60 -4.41 -4.75
N PHE A 317 6.48 -5.33 -3.80
CA PHE A 317 6.77 -5.12 -2.39
C PHE A 317 8.03 -5.85 -1.90
N GLY A 318 8.95 -6.20 -2.81
CA GLY A 318 10.25 -6.75 -2.48
C GLY A 318 10.27 -8.24 -2.15
N PHE A 319 9.32 -8.99 -2.66
CA PHE A 319 9.25 -10.45 -2.51
C PHE A 319 9.92 -11.12 -3.73
N ASP A 320 11.24 -11.23 -3.70
CA ASP A 320 12.07 -11.59 -4.85
C ASP A 320 12.68 -13.01 -4.78
N GLN A 321 12.53 -13.70 -3.64
CA GLN A 321 13.09 -15.04 -3.43
C GLN A 321 12.18 -16.19 -3.89
N TYR A 322 10.94 -15.86 -4.21
CA TYR A 322 9.88 -16.81 -4.58
C TYR A 322 9.15 -16.30 -5.82
N ARG A 323 8.57 -17.21 -6.56
CA ARG A 323 7.71 -16.88 -7.70
C ARG A 323 6.51 -16.01 -7.30
N ASP A 324 5.87 -16.34 -6.17
CA ASP A 324 4.70 -15.67 -5.61
C ASP A 324 4.47 -16.15 -4.15
N PHE A 325 3.42 -15.64 -3.50
CA PHE A 325 3.10 -16.05 -2.13
C PHE A 325 2.63 -17.51 -2.02
N ALA A 326 2.10 -18.08 -3.08
CA ALA A 326 1.73 -19.50 -3.11
C ALA A 326 2.96 -20.40 -3.10
N ASP A 327 3.97 -20.10 -3.91
CA ASP A 327 5.26 -20.81 -3.93
C ASP A 327 5.94 -20.77 -2.54
N TRP A 328 5.90 -19.60 -1.88
CA TRP A 328 6.42 -19.50 -0.52
C TRP A 328 5.69 -20.44 0.45
N LEU A 329 4.35 -20.44 0.43
CA LEU A 329 3.54 -21.28 1.31
C LEU A 329 3.78 -22.77 1.01
N GLU A 330 3.83 -23.13 -0.27
CA GLU A 330 4.05 -24.49 -0.75
C GLU A 330 5.37 -25.08 -0.23
N VAL A 331 6.46 -24.30 -0.23
CA VAL A 331 7.76 -24.79 0.26
C VAL A 331 7.90 -24.69 1.78
N SER A 332 7.19 -23.77 2.42
CA SER A 332 7.24 -23.59 3.87
C SER A 332 6.45 -24.66 4.62
N LEU A 333 5.32 -25.07 4.06
CA LEU A 333 4.40 -26.00 4.73
C LEU A 333 5.04 -27.37 5.05
N PRO A 334 5.81 -28.04 4.15
CA PRO A 334 6.51 -29.28 4.48
C PRO A 334 7.52 -29.11 5.61
N VAL A 335 8.23 -27.97 5.68
CA VAL A 335 9.20 -27.69 6.74
C VAL A 335 8.50 -27.50 8.08
N MET A 336 7.38 -26.74 8.10
CA MET A 336 6.54 -26.61 9.29
C MET A 336 5.97 -27.97 9.73
N ALA A 337 5.55 -28.81 8.79
CA ALA A 337 5.04 -30.16 9.06
C ALA A 337 6.09 -31.08 9.69
N ALA A 338 7.34 -30.92 9.31
CA ALA A 338 8.47 -31.65 9.89
C ALA A 338 8.92 -31.10 11.25
N ASN A 339 8.77 -29.77 11.48
CA ASN A 339 9.19 -29.09 12.70
C ASN A 339 8.11 -29.15 13.79
N ARG A 340 8.11 -30.23 14.57
CA ARG A 340 7.16 -30.46 15.68
C ARG A 340 7.54 -29.79 17.01
N LYS A 341 8.55 -28.89 17.00
CA LYS A 341 8.97 -28.16 18.21
C LYS A 341 8.06 -26.98 18.53
N ALA A 342 7.13 -26.67 17.63
CA ALA A 342 6.11 -25.63 17.78
C ALA A 342 4.78 -26.09 17.15
N ASN A 343 3.72 -25.43 17.54
CA ASN A 343 2.45 -25.40 16.84
C ASN A 343 2.45 -24.23 15.85
N TRP A 344 1.90 -24.43 14.66
CA TRP A 344 1.88 -23.44 13.58
C TRP A 344 0.44 -22.99 13.32
N LEU A 345 0.15 -21.72 13.57
CA LEU A 345 -1.18 -21.15 13.39
C LEU A 345 -1.23 -20.30 12.12
N LEU A 346 -1.75 -20.87 11.04
CA LEU A 346 -1.87 -20.23 9.74
C LEU A 346 -3.02 -19.21 9.76
N ARG A 347 -2.76 -17.97 9.40
CA ARG A 347 -3.75 -16.90 9.34
C ARG A 347 -3.80 -16.29 7.94
N ALA A 348 -4.97 -16.33 7.31
CA ALA A 348 -5.25 -15.66 6.05
C ALA A 348 -5.25 -14.13 6.21
N HIS A 349 -5.03 -13.42 5.12
CA HIS A 349 -5.06 -11.95 5.14
C HIS A 349 -6.47 -11.44 5.45
N PRO A 350 -6.63 -10.48 6.37
CA PRO A 350 -7.96 -10.02 6.78
C PRO A 350 -8.77 -9.38 5.64
N CYS A 351 -8.11 -8.83 4.65
CA CYS A 351 -8.76 -8.18 3.49
C CYS A 351 -9.11 -9.14 2.34
N ASP A 352 -8.82 -10.44 2.44
CA ASP A 352 -9.15 -11.42 1.39
C ASP A 352 -10.65 -11.42 1.05
N VAL A 353 -11.49 -11.13 2.04
CA VAL A 353 -12.95 -11.04 1.87
C VAL A 353 -13.38 -9.96 0.87
N TRP A 354 -12.57 -8.91 0.67
CA TRP A 354 -12.91 -7.81 -0.25
C TRP A 354 -12.45 -8.06 -1.66
N TYR A 355 -11.26 -8.65 -1.77
CA TYR A 355 -10.67 -8.88 -3.07
C TYR A 355 -11.36 -10.04 -3.80
N GLY A 356 -11.93 -11.00 -3.06
CA GLY A 356 -12.39 -12.27 -3.64
C GLY A 356 -11.23 -13.05 -4.24
N GLY A 357 -11.50 -14.08 -5.02
CA GLY A 357 -10.46 -14.91 -5.63
C GLY A 357 -9.95 -15.99 -4.68
N GLN A 358 -8.78 -16.55 -5.00
CA GLN A 358 -8.16 -17.61 -4.18
C GLN A 358 -7.58 -17.04 -2.88
N SER A 359 -7.77 -17.79 -1.81
CA SER A 359 -7.22 -17.53 -0.47
C SER A 359 -6.20 -18.59 -0.07
N MET A 360 -5.49 -18.34 1.03
CA MET A 360 -4.57 -19.33 1.62
C MET A 360 -5.24 -20.70 1.80
N VAL A 361 -6.50 -20.72 2.24
CA VAL A 361 -7.21 -21.98 2.55
C VAL A 361 -7.37 -22.86 1.31
N ASP A 362 -7.50 -22.25 0.13
CA ASP A 362 -7.65 -22.98 -1.13
C ASP A 362 -6.38 -23.71 -1.57
N LEU A 363 -5.23 -23.37 -0.97
CA LEU A 363 -3.91 -23.97 -1.25
C LEU A 363 -3.54 -25.10 -0.29
N LEU A 364 -4.24 -25.22 0.83
CA LEU A 364 -3.87 -26.17 1.86
C LEU A 364 -4.32 -27.58 1.48
N PRO A 365 -3.53 -28.61 1.84
CA PRO A 365 -3.95 -29.99 1.67
C PRO A 365 -5.19 -30.29 2.52
N PRO A 366 -6.02 -31.28 2.12
CA PRO A 366 -7.25 -31.63 2.86
C PRO A 366 -7.01 -32.01 4.33
N GLU A 367 -5.83 -32.54 4.64
CA GLU A 367 -5.43 -32.92 5.99
C GLU A 367 -4.10 -32.25 6.34
N LEU A 368 -4.11 -31.52 7.45
CA LEU A 368 -2.91 -30.93 8.03
C LEU A 368 -2.42 -31.77 9.22
N PRO A 369 -1.10 -31.81 9.47
CA PRO A 369 -0.56 -32.38 10.70
C PRO A 369 -1.19 -31.73 11.94
N ALA A 370 -1.41 -32.51 13.01
CA ALA A 370 -2.13 -32.05 14.21
C ALA A 370 -1.54 -30.80 14.88
N HIS A 371 -0.27 -30.47 14.64
CA HIS A 371 0.41 -29.30 15.16
C HIS A 371 0.34 -28.09 14.18
N ILE A 372 -0.37 -28.21 13.07
CA ILE A 372 -0.67 -27.09 12.16
C ILE A 372 -2.17 -26.85 12.17
N GLY A 373 -2.58 -25.63 12.48
CA GLY A 373 -3.97 -25.23 12.52
C GLY A 373 -4.26 -23.99 11.66
N ILE A 374 -5.49 -23.89 11.19
CA ILE A 374 -5.98 -22.70 10.47
C ILE A 374 -6.66 -21.80 11.50
N CYS A 375 -6.20 -20.55 11.60
CA CYS A 375 -6.81 -19.55 12.47
C CYS A 375 -8.23 -19.21 11.97
N PRO A 376 -9.28 -19.44 12.77
CA PRO A 376 -10.61 -18.99 12.42
C PRO A 376 -10.65 -17.48 12.19
N LYS A 377 -11.36 -17.04 11.15
CA LYS A 377 -11.45 -15.62 10.76
C LYS A 377 -12.12 -14.75 11.84
N GLU A 378 -12.99 -15.33 12.65
CA GLU A 378 -13.70 -14.69 13.75
C GLU A 378 -12.85 -14.48 15.00
N TRP A 379 -11.63 -15.02 15.05
CA TRP A 379 -10.72 -14.78 16.18
C TRP A 379 -10.09 -13.39 16.08
N ASN A 380 -10.18 -12.65 17.18
CA ASN A 380 -9.60 -11.31 17.26
C ASN A 380 -8.09 -11.34 17.04
N GLY A 381 -7.58 -10.45 16.18
CA GLY A 381 -6.15 -10.38 15.84
C GLY A 381 -5.25 -10.11 17.04
N ALA A 382 -5.71 -9.28 18.00
CA ALA A 382 -4.96 -9.00 19.22
C ALA A 382 -4.87 -10.25 20.13
N ALA A 383 -5.96 -10.99 20.25
CA ALA A 383 -5.99 -12.25 21.03
C ALA A 383 -5.08 -13.31 20.41
N VAL A 384 -5.13 -13.47 19.08
CA VAL A 384 -4.23 -14.38 18.35
C VAL A 384 -2.77 -13.96 18.53
N LYS A 385 -2.46 -12.65 18.39
CA LYS A 385 -1.13 -12.11 18.63
C LYS A 385 -0.66 -12.38 20.06
N ALA A 386 -1.52 -12.20 21.06
CA ALA A 386 -1.20 -12.48 22.46
C ALA A 386 -0.89 -13.97 22.71
N ALA A 387 -1.63 -14.87 22.05
CA ALA A 387 -1.46 -16.31 22.22
C ALA A 387 -0.20 -16.87 21.56
N CYS A 388 0.32 -16.24 20.50
CA CYS A 388 1.51 -16.70 19.79
C CYS A 388 2.81 -16.24 20.46
N ASP A 389 3.87 -17.04 20.34
CA ASP A 389 5.20 -16.76 20.89
C ASP A 389 6.13 -16.09 19.88
N ALA A 390 5.88 -16.28 18.58
CA ALA A 390 6.64 -15.68 17.48
C ALA A 390 5.76 -15.59 16.23
N VAL A 391 6.28 -14.95 15.18
CA VAL A 391 5.58 -14.81 13.91
C VAL A 391 6.48 -15.09 12.72
N VAL A 392 5.89 -15.71 11.69
CA VAL A 392 6.42 -15.81 10.33
C VAL A 392 5.50 -15.03 9.40
N THR A 393 6.07 -14.19 8.55
CA THR A 393 5.33 -13.48 7.50
C THR A 393 6.26 -13.16 6.32
N CYS A 394 5.70 -12.85 5.16
CA CYS A 394 6.52 -12.44 4.01
C CYS A 394 7.15 -11.07 4.27
N HIS A 395 6.32 -10.05 4.44
CA HIS A 395 6.72 -8.66 4.73
C HIS A 395 5.56 -7.87 5.39
N GLY A 396 4.58 -8.60 5.94
CA GLY A 396 3.35 -7.99 6.47
C GLY A 396 3.58 -7.18 7.75
N THR A 397 2.74 -6.17 7.98
CA THR A 397 2.74 -5.33 9.18
C THR A 397 2.64 -6.15 10.48
N ALA A 398 2.08 -7.36 10.42
CA ALA A 398 2.04 -8.29 11.55
C ALA A 398 3.43 -8.52 12.18
N GLY A 399 4.50 -8.57 11.38
CA GLY A 399 5.87 -8.70 11.91
C GLY A 399 6.25 -7.55 12.84
N LEU A 400 5.94 -6.31 12.45
CA LEU A 400 6.16 -5.14 13.31
C LEU A 400 5.30 -5.17 14.58
N GLU A 401 4.03 -5.56 14.45
CA GLU A 401 3.07 -5.65 15.55
C GLU A 401 3.48 -6.70 16.60
N TYR A 402 4.03 -7.84 16.18
CA TYR A 402 4.58 -8.87 17.07
C TYR A 402 5.89 -8.40 17.71
N ALA A 403 6.78 -7.81 16.94
CA ALA A 403 8.04 -7.27 17.44
C ALA A 403 7.83 -6.15 18.50
N ALA A 404 6.75 -5.38 18.38
CA ALA A 404 6.38 -4.37 19.38
C ALA A 404 6.06 -4.97 20.77
N ASP A 405 5.72 -6.26 20.84
CA ASP A 405 5.60 -7.01 22.09
C ASP A 405 6.91 -7.75 22.46
N GLY A 406 7.99 -7.54 21.72
CA GLY A 406 9.27 -8.23 21.90
C GLY A 406 9.30 -9.66 21.39
N LYS A 407 8.33 -10.05 20.57
CA LYS A 407 8.25 -11.41 20.00
C LYS A 407 9.13 -11.54 18.76
N PRO A 408 9.82 -12.70 18.59
CA PRO A 408 10.65 -12.98 17.43
C PRO A 408 9.85 -12.95 16.12
N VAL A 409 10.51 -12.46 15.08
CA VAL A 409 9.94 -12.33 13.72
C VAL A 409 10.87 -12.98 12.71
N LEU A 410 10.33 -13.88 11.90
CA LEU A 410 11.02 -14.44 10.73
C LEU A 410 10.32 -13.93 9.46
N LEU A 411 11.08 -13.26 8.59
CA LEU A 411 10.63 -12.77 7.30
C LEU A 411 11.06 -13.72 6.18
N SER A 412 10.20 -13.96 5.21
CA SER A 412 10.56 -14.66 3.98
C SER A 412 10.81 -13.73 2.81
N GLY A 413 10.47 -12.45 2.92
CA GLY A 413 10.66 -11.44 1.90
C GLY A 413 11.32 -10.16 2.41
N LYS A 414 11.83 -9.37 1.48
CA LYS A 414 12.42 -8.07 1.76
C LYS A 414 11.30 -7.05 2.05
N GLY A 415 10.85 -6.99 3.30
CA GLY A 415 9.89 -5.98 3.74
C GLY A 415 10.54 -4.62 4.02
N TRP A 416 9.72 -3.59 4.19
CA TRP A 416 10.18 -2.22 4.47
C TRP A 416 10.91 -2.05 5.82
N TYR A 417 10.83 -3.05 6.70
CA TYR A 417 11.50 -3.08 8.01
C TYR A 417 12.51 -4.22 8.18
N HIS A 418 12.93 -4.86 7.08
CA HIS A 418 13.70 -6.13 7.12
C HIS A 418 15.10 -6.00 7.72
N ASP A 419 15.76 -4.85 7.63
CA ASP A 419 17.16 -4.65 7.98
C ASP A 419 17.42 -3.78 9.23
N TYR A 420 16.38 -3.48 10.02
CA TYR A 420 16.53 -2.71 11.26
C TYR A 420 16.92 -3.55 12.49
N GLY A 421 17.26 -4.81 12.30
CA GLY A 421 17.88 -5.66 13.33
C GLY A 421 16.93 -6.24 14.39
N PHE A 422 15.61 -6.14 14.21
CA PHE A 422 14.64 -6.78 15.08
C PHE A 422 13.94 -7.99 14.45
N ALA A 423 14.01 -8.14 13.13
CA ALA A 423 13.49 -9.27 12.40
C ALA A 423 14.64 -10.11 11.81
N ILE A 424 14.46 -11.41 11.80
CA ILE A 424 15.36 -12.33 11.09
C ILE A 424 14.93 -12.30 9.63
N TRP A 425 15.82 -11.84 8.75
CA TRP A 425 15.60 -11.82 7.30
C TRP A 425 16.70 -12.58 6.56
N PRO A 426 16.41 -13.85 6.17
CA PRO A 426 17.30 -14.64 5.36
C PRO A 426 17.49 -14.05 3.96
N LYS A 427 18.68 -14.14 3.43
CA LYS A 427 19.04 -13.60 2.11
C LYS A 427 18.67 -14.52 0.95
N THR A 428 18.42 -15.80 1.25
CA THR A 428 18.05 -16.80 0.25
C THR A 428 16.90 -17.67 0.75
N ARG A 429 16.17 -18.25 -0.19
CA ARG A 429 15.11 -19.25 0.07
C ARG A 429 15.63 -20.41 0.93
N GLN A 430 16.85 -20.92 0.64
CA GLN A 430 17.41 -22.05 1.40
C GLN A 430 17.71 -21.66 2.85
N GLU A 431 18.33 -20.51 3.06
CA GLU A 431 18.60 -19.99 4.42
C GLU A 431 17.31 -19.81 5.23
N TYR A 432 16.23 -19.33 4.58
CA TYR A 432 14.91 -19.22 5.21
C TYR A 432 14.39 -20.61 5.64
N LEU A 433 14.42 -21.61 4.77
CA LEU A 433 13.94 -22.95 5.07
C LEU A 433 14.79 -23.63 6.16
N ASP A 434 16.11 -23.40 6.14
CA ASP A 434 17.03 -23.91 7.17
C ASP A 434 16.67 -23.33 8.54
N ILE A 435 16.48 -22.00 8.64
CA ILE A 435 16.07 -21.33 9.87
C ILE A 435 14.69 -21.81 10.32
N LEU A 436 13.71 -21.87 9.42
CA LEU A 436 12.35 -22.33 9.71
C LEU A 436 12.31 -23.74 10.31
N SER A 437 13.28 -24.59 9.97
CA SER A 437 13.41 -25.96 10.50
C SER A 437 13.93 -26.02 11.95
N THR A 438 14.47 -24.91 12.48
CA THR A 438 15.07 -24.80 13.81
C THR A 438 14.12 -24.13 14.82
N PRO A 439 14.39 -24.18 16.12
CA PRO A 439 13.66 -23.39 17.12
C PRO A 439 14.17 -21.95 17.23
N TRP A 440 14.24 -21.23 16.11
CA TRP A 440 14.79 -19.88 15.94
C TRP A 440 14.19 -18.81 16.89
N TRP A 441 13.04 -19.08 17.47
CA TRP A 441 12.34 -18.16 18.38
C TRP A 441 12.87 -18.18 19.83
N ARG A 442 13.77 -19.10 20.22
CA ARG A 442 14.15 -19.34 21.63
C ARG A 442 15.12 -18.31 22.18
N ASP A 443 16.11 -17.92 21.41
CA ASP A 443 17.25 -17.12 21.88
C ASP A 443 17.12 -15.64 21.52
N ALA A 444 15.88 -15.14 21.41
CA ALA A 444 15.61 -13.79 21.00
C ALA A 444 15.77 -12.77 22.15
N ASN A 445 16.41 -11.65 21.87
CA ASN A 445 16.47 -10.52 22.80
C ASN A 445 15.18 -9.69 22.70
N SER A 446 14.16 -10.06 23.47
CA SER A 446 12.84 -9.42 23.46
C SER A 446 12.87 -7.92 23.71
N ALA A 447 13.77 -7.43 24.57
CA ALA A 447 13.88 -6.00 24.88
C ALA A 447 14.39 -5.20 23.65
N GLU A 448 15.40 -5.71 22.98
CA GLU A 448 15.96 -5.07 21.78
C GLU A 448 14.99 -5.15 20.59
N ILE A 449 14.37 -6.30 20.39
CA ILE A 449 13.31 -6.48 19.36
C ILE A 449 12.23 -5.43 19.56
N ARG A 450 11.70 -5.33 20.78
CA ARG A 450 10.67 -4.35 21.11
C ARG A 450 11.14 -2.92 20.85
N ARG A 451 12.30 -2.53 21.39
CA ARG A 451 12.81 -1.16 21.26
C ARG A 451 12.95 -0.76 19.80
N ARG A 452 13.62 -1.58 18.99
CA ARG A 452 13.86 -1.30 17.55
C ARG A 452 12.56 -1.24 16.76
N SER A 453 11.64 -2.17 16.98
CA SER A 453 10.35 -2.19 16.28
C SER A 453 9.49 -0.97 16.61
N LEU A 454 9.51 -0.49 17.86
CA LEU A 454 8.81 0.74 18.24
C LEU A 454 9.41 1.97 17.57
N ILE A 455 10.74 2.09 17.49
CA ILE A 455 11.40 3.17 16.74
C ILE A 455 10.96 3.14 15.26
N VAL A 456 10.99 1.96 14.64
CA VAL A 456 10.57 1.79 13.24
C VAL A 456 9.08 2.12 13.07
N SER A 457 8.24 1.75 14.03
CA SER A 457 6.82 2.13 14.01
C SER A 457 6.64 3.65 14.07
N GLY A 458 7.40 4.33 14.94
CA GLY A 458 7.43 5.79 15.01
C GLY A 458 7.87 6.44 13.70
N LEU A 459 8.98 5.96 13.13
CA LEU A 459 9.48 6.41 11.82
C LEU A 459 8.47 6.25 10.70
N SER A 460 7.75 5.14 10.70
CA SER A 460 6.89 4.79 9.57
C SER A 460 5.50 5.40 9.65
N PHE A 461 4.96 5.61 10.85
CA PHE A 461 3.56 5.98 11.03
C PHE A 461 3.34 7.26 11.81
N CYS A 462 4.36 7.81 12.45
CA CYS A 462 4.22 8.96 13.35
C CYS A 462 5.10 10.14 12.92
N MET A 463 4.81 11.26 13.49
CA MET A 463 5.61 12.47 13.47
C MET A 463 5.70 13.01 14.91
N PRO A 464 6.58 12.49 15.77
CA PRO A 464 6.70 12.94 17.14
C PRO A 464 6.95 14.45 17.24
N GLY A 465 6.17 15.14 18.08
CA GLY A 465 6.26 16.60 18.21
C GLY A 465 5.67 17.41 17.05
N TRP A 466 5.17 16.75 16.01
CA TRP A 466 4.55 17.41 14.88
C TRP A 466 3.02 17.36 14.98
N GLN A 467 2.42 18.49 15.29
CA GLN A 467 0.95 18.62 15.35
C GLN A 467 0.36 18.91 13.95
N CYS A 468 0.81 18.19 12.94
CA CYS A 468 0.38 18.40 11.58
C CYS A 468 -1.05 17.94 11.37
N GLY A 469 -1.96 18.89 11.21
CA GLY A 469 -3.34 18.64 10.84
C GLY A 469 -3.52 18.01 9.45
N LEU A 470 -2.45 17.90 8.66
CA LEU A 470 -2.46 17.35 7.31
C LEU A 470 -2.11 15.86 7.24
N VAL A 471 -1.92 15.19 8.37
CA VAL A 471 -1.88 13.73 8.42
C VAL A 471 -3.31 13.22 8.43
N PHE A 472 -3.69 12.48 7.39
CA PHE A 472 -5.01 11.93 7.23
C PHE A 472 -4.94 10.42 7.44
N GLY A 473 -5.73 9.92 8.38
CA GLY A 473 -6.01 8.50 8.50
C GLY A 473 -7.11 8.11 7.53
N ASP A 474 -7.26 6.86 7.31
CA ASP A 474 -8.33 6.09 6.70
C ASP A 474 -8.77 6.40 5.26
N ASP A 475 -8.60 5.39 4.40
CA ASP A 475 -9.08 5.38 3.02
C ASP A 475 -10.56 4.96 2.89
N SER A 476 -11.19 4.47 3.97
CA SER A 476 -12.54 3.88 3.90
C SER A 476 -13.63 4.92 3.70
N GLU A 477 -13.40 6.17 4.12
CA GLU A 477 -14.37 7.26 4.04
C GLU A 477 -13.84 8.45 3.24
N GLN A 478 -13.45 8.23 1.99
CA GLN A 478 -12.91 9.27 1.12
C GLN A 478 -13.79 10.52 1.00
N ASP A 479 -15.10 10.36 1.12
CA ASP A 479 -16.05 11.47 1.05
C ASP A 479 -16.04 12.32 2.33
N ALA A 480 -15.90 11.69 3.51
CA ALA A 480 -15.74 12.41 4.78
C ALA A 480 -14.39 13.15 4.86
N LEU A 481 -13.37 12.61 4.21
CA LEU A 481 -12.04 13.22 4.14
C LEU A 481 -12.08 14.65 3.61
N TRP A 482 -12.90 14.94 2.59
CA TRP A 482 -12.94 16.28 1.99
C TRP A 482 -13.44 17.35 2.97
N SER A 483 -14.47 17.05 3.76
CA SER A 483 -14.96 17.98 4.81
C SER A 483 -13.93 18.17 5.93
N ALA A 484 -13.27 17.09 6.34
CA ALA A 484 -12.21 17.15 7.33
C ALA A 484 -11.00 17.95 6.83
N MET A 485 -10.64 17.81 5.55
CA MET A 485 -9.55 18.56 4.93
C MET A 485 -9.83 20.05 4.86
N GLU A 486 -11.02 20.45 4.43
CA GLU A 486 -11.42 21.87 4.39
C GLU A 486 -11.25 22.52 5.77
N SER A 487 -11.75 21.86 6.82
CA SER A 487 -11.62 22.33 8.20
C SER A 487 -10.15 22.48 8.60
N ARG A 488 -9.34 21.43 8.39
CA ARG A 488 -7.93 21.42 8.79
C ARG A 488 -7.07 22.42 8.02
N LEU A 489 -7.26 22.55 6.71
CA LEU A 489 -6.55 23.52 5.90
C LEU A 489 -6.88 24.97 6.30
N SER A 490 -8.13 25.23 6.72
CA SER A 490 -8.56 26.52 7.22
C SER A 490 -8.07 26.81 8.64
N GLU A 491 -8.01 25.78 9.48
CA GLU A 491 -7.61 25.90 10.89
C GLU A 491 -6.09 26.02 11.05
N TYR A 492 -5.31 25.41 10.15
CA TYR A 492 -3.84 25.35 10.23
C TYR A 492 -3.15 25.88 8.95
N PRO A 493 -3.39 27.13 8.53
CA PRO A 493 -2.80 27.65 7.30
C PRO A 493 -1.27 27.72 7.37
N ASP A 494 -0.70 28.10 8.51
CA ASP A 494 0.76 28.15 8.72
C ASP A 494 1.39 26.75 8.61
N THR A 495 0.68 25.70 9.01
CA THR A 495 1.13 24.32 8.87
C THR A 495 1.20 23.90 7.40
N VAL A 496 0.25 24.35 6.58
CA VAL A 496 0.28 24.10 5.12
C VAL A 496 1.50 24.75 4.50
N ASP A 497 1.83 25.97 4.89
CA ASP A 497 3.00 26.70 4.38
C ASP A 497 4.31 26.02 4.79
N GLN A 498 4.46 25.63 6.05
CA GLN A 498 5.61 24.88 6.54
C GLN A 498 5.76 23.53 5.81
N GLU A 499 4.66 22.84 5.57
CA GLU A 499 4.64 21.58 4.84
C GLU A 499 5.10 21.78 3.40
N CYS A 500 4.66 22.84 2.75
CA CYS A 500 5.08 23.20 1.39
C CYS A 500 6.58 23.60 1.35
N GLU A 501 7.09 24.29 2.36
CA GLU A 501 8.53 24.61 2.47
C GLU A 501 9.38 23.36 2.57
N LEU A 502 9.00 22.42 3.45
CA LEU A 502 9.69 21.15 3.60
C LEU A 502 9.63 20.31 2.33
N LEU A 503 8.47 20.29 1.68
CA LEU A 503 8.29 19.53 0.43
C LEU A 503 9.14 20.12 -0.71
N SER A 504 9.22 21.44 -0.80
CA SER A 504 10.09 22.13 -1.76
C SER A 504 11.56 21.86 -1.48
N ALA A 505 12.00 21.94 -0.22
CA ALA A 505 13.36 21.65 0.20
C ALA A 505 13.73 20.18 -0.08
N TRP A 506 12.83 19.25 0.20
CA TRP A 506 13.01 17.85 -0.15
C TRP A 506 13.15 17.65 -1.66
N PHE A 507 12.28 18.27 -2.44
CA PHE A 507 12.35 18.13 -3.89
C PHE A 507 13.67 18.68 -4.45
N ALA A 508 14.17 19.80 -3.92
CA ALA A 508 15.44 20.39 -4.30
C ALA A 508 16.65 19.57 -3.85
N SER A 509 16.58 18.88 -2.69
CA SER A 509 17.69 18.08 -2.16
C SER A 509 18.02 16.86 -3.02
N GLY A 510 17.07 16.33 -3.78
CA GLY A 510 17.21 15.08 -4.51
C GLY A 510 17.06 13.83 -3.64
N GLU A 511 16.82 13.95 -2.34
CA GLU A 511 16.57 12.82 -1.44
C GLU A 511 15.34 12.02 -1.88
N ARG A 512 15.39 10.73 -1.62
CA ARG A 512 14.43 9.80 -2.18
C ARG A 512 13.07 9.84 -1.50
N PHE A 513 13.03 9.90 -0.16
CA PHE A 513 11.82 9.77 0.64
C PHE A 513 11.49 11.05 1.41
N PHE A 514 10.29 11.60 1.19
CA PHE A 514 9.89 12.83 1.85
C PHE A 514 9.54 12.64 3.33
N HIS A 515 8.83 11.58 3.67
CA HIS A 515 8.41 11.36 5.05
C HIS A 515 9.62 11.24 5.98
N THR A 516 10.60 10.43 5.59
CA THR A 516 11.85 10.26 6.32
C THR A 516 12.66 11.56 6.37
N PHE A 517 12.77 12.28 5.23
CA PHE A 517 13.40 13.60 5.16
C PHE A 517 12.79 14.57 6.17
N LYS A 518 11.45 14.67 6.17
CA LYS A 518 10.70 15.52 7.09
C LYS A 518 10.92 15.11 8.55
N MET A 519 10.85 13.81 8.84
CA MET A 519 11.02 13.27 10.18
C MET A 519 12.41 13.61 10.75
N MET A 520 13.46 13.48 9.96
CA MET A 520 14.82 13.76 10.39
C MET A 520 15.09 15.26 10.63
N ARG A 521 14.23 16.14 10.10
CA ARG A 521 14.35 17.60 10.23
C ARG A 521 13.30 18.24 11.13
N ALA A 522 12.45 17.45 11.78
CA ALA A 522 11.36 17.96 12.61
C ALA A 522 11.81 18.94 13.69
N ASP A 523 13.00 18.73 14.28
CA ASP A 523 13.52 19.61 15.34
C ASP A 523 13.90 21.01 14.85
N SER A 524 14.30 21.17 13.59
CA SER A 524 14.62 22.47 12.99
C SER A 524 13.37 23.30 12.65
N TYR A 525 12.23 22.64 12.56
CA TYR A 525 10.92 23.24 12.25
C TYR A 525 9.97 23.14 13.44
N CYS A 526 10.45 22.73 14.62
CA CYS A 526 9.62 22.54 15.79
C CYS A 526 9.20 23.90 16.33
N MET A 527 8.09 24.29 15.97
CA MET A 527 6.92 24.75 16.66
C MET A 527 7.18 25.54 17.93
N SER A 528 7.57 26.77 17.76
CA SER A 528 7.70 27.69 18.86
C SER A 528 6.38 28.10 19.55
N ASN A 529 5.18 27.70 19.06
CA ASN A 529 3.93 28.29 19.52
C ASN A 529 2.66 27.42 19.48
N VAL A 530 2.71 26.10 19.72
CA VAL A 530 1.46 25.34 19.90
C VAL A 530 1.40 24.76 21.31
N THR A 531 0.64 25.40 22.16
CA THR A 531 0.23 24.89 23.47
C THR A 531 -0.64 23.65 23.28
N THR A 532 -0.17 22.58 23.87
CA THR A 532 -0.74 21.24 23.88
C THR A 532 -2.18 21.22 24.42
N ASP A 533 -3.10 20.78 23.59
CA ASP A 533 -4.34 20.18 24.09
C ASP A 533 -4.53 18.81 23.41
N HIS A 534 -3.82 17.83 23.91
CA HIS A 534 -3.86 16.44 23.45
C HIS A 534 -5.24 15.76 23.61
N ALA A 535 -6.15 16.38 24.34
CA ALA A 535 -7.47 15.82 24.62
C ALA A 535 -8.48 16.01 23.49
N THR A 536 -8.29 17.01 22.62
CA THR A 536 -9.32 17.42 21.63
C THR A 536 -9.24 16.66 20.30
N LEU A 537 -8.08 16.12 19.95
CA LEU A 537 -7.91 15.37 18.68
C LEU A 537 -8.52 13.96 18.70
N HIS A 538 -8.80 13.42 19.88
CA HIS A 538 -9.47 12.12 20.04
C HIS A 538 -10.99 12.18 20.09
N HIS A 539 -11.61 13.37 20.18
CA HIS A 539 -13.07 13.51 20.36
C HIS A 539 -13.88 13.85 19.11
N VAL A 540 -13.26 14.20 17.97
CA VAL A 540 -14.03 14.50 16.75
C VAL A 540 -14.51 13.26 16.01
N GLY A 541 -14.01 12.08 16.38
CA GLY A 541 -14.40 10.78 15.78
C GLY A 541 -15.53 10.01 16.49
N THR A 542 -15.98 10.43 17.68
CA THR A 542 -16.85 9.58 18.52
C THR A 542 -18.32 10.01 18.63
N GLU A 543 -18.73 11.14 18.09
CA GLU A 543 -20.16 11.54 18.11
C GLU A 543 -20.97 11.21 16.85
N SER A 544 -20.38 10.59 15.83
CA SER A 544 -21.13 10.12 14.64
C SER A 544 -21.43 8.61 14.60
N ALA A 545 -21.24 7.91 15.70
CA ALA A 545 -21.43 6.44 15.77
C ALA A 545 -22.83 6.03 16.22
N ALA A 546 -23.89 6.66 15.75
CA ALA A 546 -25.26 6.25 16.03
C ALA A 546 -26.17 6.20 14.78
N ILE A 547 -25.64 5.79 13.64
CA ILE A 547 -26.45 5.32 12.50
C ILE A 547 -25.74 4.12 11.87
N SER A 548 -25.71 3.00 12.60
CA SER A 548 -25.42 1.70 12.00
C SER A 548 -26.71 1.10 11.49
N ALA A 549 -27.08 1.43 10.25
CA ALA A 549 -27.93 0.53 9.48
C ALA A 549 -27.06 -0.60 8.93
N PRO A 550 -27.47 -1.87 9.02
CA PRO A 550 -26.70 -2.97 8.48
C PRO A 550 -26.52 -2.79 6.97
N ILE A 551 -25.28 -2.86 6.51
CA ILE A 551 -24.97 -2.91 5.08
C ILE A 551 -25.58 -4.22 4.57
N ASP A 552 -26.59 -4.09 3.75
CA ASP A 552 -27.23 -5.19 3.04
C ASP A 552 -26.17 -5.83 2.11
N SER A 553 -25.65 -6.98 2.53
CA SER A 553 -24.66 -7.78 1.81
C SER A 553 -25.17 -8.36 0.48
N SER A 554 -26.37 -7.98 0.05
CA SER A 554 -27.00 -8.41 -1.22
C SER A 554 -26.79 -7.43 -2.38
N LYS A 555 -26.02 -6.34 -2.20
CA LYS A 555 -25.70 -5.44 -3.31
C LYS A 555 -24.43 -5.90 -4.01
N ASP A 556 -24.69 -6.65 -5.07
CA ASP A 556 -23.82 -7.04 -6.17
C ASP A 556 -22.76 -5.98 -6.50
N LEU A 557 -21.52 -6.19 -6.06
CA LEU A 557 -20.30 -5.55 -6.58
C LEU A 557 -19.70 -6.41 -7.70
N SER A 558 -20.56 -6.97 -8.56
CA SER A 558 -20.12 -7.59 -9.79
C SER A 558 -19.73 -6.52 -10.81
N PRO A 559 -18.58 -6.60 -11.44
CA PRO A 559 -18.27 -5.74 -12.58
C PRO A 559 -19.26 -6.01 -13.70
N PRO A 560 -19.57 -5.03 -14.59
CA PRO A 560 -20.56 -5.18 -15.63
C PRO A 560 -20.18 -6.34 -16.57
N THR A 561 -20.99 -7.37 -16.58
CA THR A 561 -20.95 -8.43 -17.58
C THR A 561 -21.15 -7.83 -18.96
N VAL A 562 -20.15 -7.97 -19.82
CA VAL A 562 -20.25 -7.68 -21.24
C VAL A 562 -21.22 -8.69 -21.85
N ASN A 563 -22.42 -8.26 -22.16
CA ASN A 563 -23.38 -9.03 -22.96
C ASN A 563 -22.83 -9.17 -24.41
N THR A 564 -22.35 -10.34 -24.73
CA THR A 564 -22.19 -10.77 -26.12
C THR A 564 -23.57 -11.15 -26.66
N THR A 565 -24.28 -10.19 -27.24
CA THR A 565 -25.37 -10.50 -28.15
C THR A 565 -24.78 -10.88 -29.50
N ALA A 566 -24.87 -12.16 -29.82
CA ALA A 566 -24.69 -12.67 -31.19
C ALA A 566 -25.65 -11.95 -32.13
N VAL A 567 -25.12 -11.28 -33.14
CA VAL A 567 -25.88 -10.91 -34.33
C VAL A 567 -25.61 -11.97 -35.38
N ASN A 568 -26.59 -12.85 -35.55
CA ASN A 568 -26.76 -13.63 -36.78
C ASN A 568 -27.28 -12.69 -37.87
N THR A 569 -26.59 -12.52 -38.90
CA THR A 569 -26.79 -12.56 -40.36
C THR A 569 -25.65 -11.87 -41.06
#